data_ae3f741d56d0258ff46f9b6db07f9b8a
#
_entry.id   ae3f741d56d0258ff46f9b6db07f9b8a
#
_cell.length_a   1.000
_cell.length_b   1.000
_cell.length_c   1.000
_cell.angle_alpha   90.00
_cell.angle_beta   90.00
_cell.angle_gamma   90.00
#
_symmetry.space_group_name_H-M   'P 1'
#
loop_
_entity.id
_entity.type
_entity.pdbx_description
1 polymer ?
#
loop_
_entity_poly.entity_id
_entity_poly.type
_entity_poly.pdbx_seq_one_letter_code
_entity_poly.pdbx_strand_id
1 'polypeptide(L)'
;SAAKDTGWGKSDIAHKTEAGGVALGLPDGQHAAVAAREMEKHVRAHSPQAHLDGFLVQRMERGLAEVILGFRRDPLVGPTVTVGLGGVLAELYKDAATRLAPVDETEARQMIEEVKGLAILRGYRNLPRGDVAALARAVAAFSSLAHTAFADVSDAEINPLLVKRDGEGVVAVDGLVMLRA
;
A
#
# COMPACT_ATOMS: atom_id res chain seq x y z
N SER A 1 15.10 6.93 7.63
CA SER A 1 14.80 7.00 6.19
C SER A 1 14.73 5.59 5.61
N ALA A 2 13.91 5.39 4.60
CA ALA A 2 13.88 4.19 3.78
C ALA A 2 14.41 4.55 2.39
N ALA A 3 15.18 3.66 1.77
CA ALA A 3 15.55 3.77 0.38
C ALA A 3 14.89 2.64 -0.40
N LYS A 4 14.25 2.96 -1.50
CA LYS A 4 13.63 2.00 -2.43
C LYS A 4 14.21 2.21 -3.81
N ASP A 5 14.30 1.13 -4.54
CA ASP A 5 14.49 1.18 -5.99
C ASP A 5 13.23 1.73 -6.66
N THR A 6 13.39 2.71 -7.55
CA THR A 6 12.30 3.30 -8.34
C THR A 6 12.26 2.83 -9.79
N GLY A 7 12.98 1.76 -10.11
CA GLY A 7 13.02 1.20 -11.46
C GLY A 7 11.63 0.89 -12.02
N TRP A 8 10.98 1.87 -12.63
CA TRP A 8 9.73 1.77 -13.39
C TRP A 8 10.02 1.44 -14.86
N GLY A 9 10.70 0.34 -15.07
CA GLY A 9 10.59 -0.37 -16.34
C GLY A 9 9.55 -1.48 -16.15
N LYS A 10 8.84 -1.88 -17.21
CA LYS A 10 7.99 -3.08 -17.27
C LYS A 10 8.77 -4.32 -16.80
N SER A 11 9.07 -4.44 -15.52
CA SER A 11 9.92 -5.49 -15.03
C SER A 11 9.37 -6.07 -13.75
N ASP A 12 9.10 -7.19 -13.81
CA ASP A 12 9.20 -8.46 -13.12
C ASP A 12 9.73 -8.46 -11.66
N ILE A 13 10.02 -7.32 -11.02
CA ILE A 13 10.39 -7.27 -9.62
C ILE A 13 9.12 -7.00 -8.79
N ALA A 14 8.18 -7.92 -8.85
CA ALA A 14 6.96 -7.88 -8.02
C ALA A 14 7.28 -7.97 -6.52
N HIS A 15 8.44 -8.51 -6.16
CA HIS A 15 8.89 -8.74 -4.79
C HIS A 15 10.20 -7.99 -4.50
N LYS A 16 10.12 -6.65 -4.50
CA LYS A 16 11.30 -5.76 -4.26
C LYS A 16 12.07 -6.11 -2.99
N THR A 17 11.38 -6.53 -1.95
CA THR A 17 11.98 -6.91 -0.67
C THR A 17 12.80 -8.18 -0.78
N GLU A 18 12.33 -9.19 -1.52
CA GLU A 18 13.03 -10.45 -1.73
C GLU A 18 14.28 -10.28 -2.60
N ALA A 19 14.25 -9.34 -3.55
CA ALA A 19 15.39 -8.98 -4.39
C ALA A 19 16.41 -8.07 -3.68
N GLY A 20 16.22 -7.73 -2.40
CA GLY A 20 17.09 -6.82 -1.67
C GLY A 20 16.98 -5.35 -2.12
N GLY A 21 15.87 -4.98 -2.79
CA GLY A 21 15.61 -3.64 -3.31
C GLY A 21 15.01 -2.66 -2.29
N VAL A 22 15.02 -2.99 -0.99
CA VAL A 22 14.50 -2.13 0.07
C VAL A 22 15.44 -2.12 1.27
N ALA A 23 15.82 -0.94 1.75
CA ALA A 23 16.57 -0.75 2.98
C ALA A 23 15.81 0.18 3.93
N LEU A 24 15.61 -0.25 5.16
CA LEU A 24 14.82 0.45 6.17
C LEU A 24 15.70 0.96 7.32
N GLY A 25 15.23 1.99 8.03
CA GLY A 25 15.86 2.45 9.25
C GLY A 25 17.20 3.18 9.06
N LEU A 26 17.45 3.75 7.88
CA LEU A 26 18.68 4.46 7.58
C LEU A 26 18.76 5.78 8.36
N PRO A 27 19.80 5.99 9.20
CA PRO A 27 19.84 7.11 10.12
C PRO A 27 20.17 8.44 9.40
N ASP A 28 20.95 8.40 8.34
CA ASP A 28 21.42 9.59 7.61
C ASP A 28 21.70 9.32 6.13
N GLY A 29 22.13 10.35 5.41
CA GLY A 29 22.42 10.28 3.98
C GLY A 29 23.64 9.40 3.62
N GLN A 30 24.63 9.25 4.52
CA GLN A 30 25.78 8.38 4.26
C GLN A 30 25.35 6.91 4.27
N HIS A 31 24.54 6.52 5.25
CA HIS A 31 23.96 5.18 5.30
C HIS A 31 23.03 4.92 4.10
N ALA A 32 22.26 5.93 3.68
CA ALA A 32 21.44 5.81 2.47
C ALA A 32 22.29 5.58 1.21
N ALA A 33 23.42 6.29 1.07
CA ALA A 33 24.32 6.10 -0.07
C ALA A 33 25.01 4.72 -0.07
N VAL A 34 25.36 4.19 1.10
CA VAL A 34 25.90 2.82 1.22
C VAL A 34 24.84 1.80 0.85
N ALA A 35 23.63 1.92 1.44
CA ALA A 35 22.52 1.03 1.15
C ALA A 35 22.14 1.01 -0.33
N ALA A 36 22.13 2.17 -1.00
CA ALA A 36 21.85 2.25 -2.44
C ALA A 36 22.85 1.42 -3.28
N ARG A 37 24.15 1.51 -2.97
CA ARG A 37 25.17 0.72 -3.67
C ARG A 37 25.02 -0.78 -3.45
N GLU A 38 24.67 -1.18 -2.23
CA GLU A 38 24.45 -2.61 -1.94
C GLU A 38 23.17 -3.11 -2.61
N MET A 39 22.10 -2.31 -2.61
CA MET A 39 20.86 -2.63 -3.36
C MET A 39 21.14 -2.78 -4.87
N GLU A 40 21.92 -1.87 -5.47
CA GLU A 40 22.29 -1.98 -6.88
C GLU A 40 22.99 -3.31 -7.18
N LYS A 41 23.93 -3.72 -6.33
CA LYS A 41 24.63 -5.00 -6.50
C LYS A 41 23.67 -6.20 -6.41
N HIS A 42 22.77 -6.19 -5.40
CA HIS A 42 21.81 -7.26 -5.20
C HIS A 42 20.82 -7.38 -6.36
N VAL A 43 20.28 -6.24 -6.82
CA VAL A 43 19.34 -6.20 -7.96
C VAL A 43 20.03 -6.69 -9.23
N ARG A 44 21.26 -6.22 -9.51
CA ARG A 44 22.02 -6.67 -10.69
C ARG A 44 22.38 -8.16 -10.62
N ALA A 45 22.63 -8.69 -9.43
CA ALA A 45 22.90 -10.12 -9.24
C ALA A 45 21.63 -10.97 -9.44
N HIS A 46 20.49 -10.48 -8.96
CA HIS A 46 19.20 -11.18 -9.09
C HIS A 46 18.59 -11.05 -10.49
N SER A 47 18.71 -9.88 -11.09
CA SER A 47 18.14 -9.54 -12.38
C SER A 47 19.14 -8.74 -13.23
N PRO A 48 20.08 -9.40 -13.94
CA PRO A 48 21.15 -8.73 -14.70
C PRO A 48 20.64 -7.77 -15.79
N GLN A 49 19.41 -7.97 -16.27
CA GLN A 49 18.78 -7.15 -17.30
C GLN A 49 17.91 -6.02 -16.73
N ALA A 50 17.79 -5.91 -15.39
CA ALA A 50 17.00 -4.86 -14.76
C ALA A 50 17.64 -3.49 -15.01
N HIS A 51 16.82 -2.54 -15.48
CA HIS A 51 17.22 -1.15 -15.59
C HIS A 51 16.92 -0.42 -14.28
N LEU A 52 17.92 0.23 -13.72
CA LEU A 52 17.81 1.01 -12.49
C LEU A 52 17.87 2.50 -12.86
N ASP A 53 16.74 3.20 -12.74
CA ASP A 53 16.65 4.64 -13.00
C ASP A 53 17.14 5.47 -11.81
N GLY A 54 17.14 4.89 -10.60
CA GLY A 54 17.56 5.55 -9.37
C GLY A 54 17.01 4.92 -8.10
N PHE A 55 17.21 5.62 -6.99
CA PHE A 55 16.76 5.21 -5.67
C PHE A 55 15.82 6.24 -5.06
N LEU A 56 14.66 5.78 -4.57
CA LEU A 56 13.73 6.62 -3.83
C LEU A 56 14.10 6.58 -2.34
N VAL A 57 14.44 7.75 -1.78
CA VAL A 57 14.66 7.90 -0.33
C VAL A 57 13.43 8.55 0.27
N GLN A 58 12.79 7.87 1.21
CA GLN A 58 11.57 8.33 1.86
C GLN A 58 11.77 8.46 3.37
N ARG A 59 10.95 9.32 3.98
CA ARG A 59 10.82 9.36 5.44
C ARG A 59 10.21 8.05 5.93
N MET A 60 10.75 7.52 7.05
CA MET A 60 10.14 6.39 7.74
C MET A 60 8.83 6.85 8.39
N GLU A 61 7.74 6.25 7.98
CA GLU A 61 6.43 6.45 8.59
C GLU A 61 6.08 5.27 9.49
N ARG A 62 5.24 5.53 10.49
CA ARG A 62 4.70 4.51 11.40
C ARG A 62 3.21 4.72 11.56
N GLY A 63 2.47 3.63 11.67
CA GLY A 63 1.03 3.61 11.91
C GLY A 63 0.67 2.68 13.07
N LEU A 64 -0.58 2.76 13.50
CA LEU A 64 -1.18 1.83 14.46
C LEU A 64 -1.60 0.52 13.78
N ALA A 65 -1.94 0.62 12.50
CA ALA A 65 -2.26 -0.52 11.65
C ALA A 65 -1.77 -0.29 10.22
N GLU A 66 -1.48 -1.38 9.54
CA GLU A 66 -1.24 -1.44 8.11
C GLU A 66 -2.49 -1.95 7.43
N VAL A 67 -2.91 -1.27 6.37
CA VAL A 67 -4.11 -1.59 5.58
C VAL A 67 -3.71 -1.78 4.14
N ILE A 68 -4.32 -2.74 3.48
CA ILE A 68 -4.26 -2.90 2.02
C ILE A 68 -5.55 -2.32 1.43
N LEU A 69 -5.42 -1.43 0.44
CA LEU A 69 -6.51 -1.04 -0.43
C LEU A 69 -6.26 -1.60 -1.82
N GLY A 70 -7.24 -2.34 -2.34
CA GLY A 70 -7.23 -2.87 -3.69
C GLY A 70 -8.40 -2.29 -4.50
N PHE A 71 -8.14 -1.97 -5.77
CA PHE A 71 -9.15 -1.67 -6.76
C PHE A 71 -8.93 -2.59 -7.96
N ARG A 72 -10.02 -3.13 -8.50
CA ARG A 72 -9.97 -3.98 -9.68
C ARG A 72 -11.21 -3.79 -10.53
N ARG A 73 -11.04 -3.78 -11.85
CA ARG A 73 -12.16 -3.92 -12.79
C ARG A 73 -12.34 -5.40 -13.12
N ASP A 74 -13.21 -6.05 -12.37
CA ASP A 74 -13.56 -7.44 -12.59
C ASP A 74 -14.43 -7.56 -13.85
N PRO A 75 -14.11 -8.48 -14.78
CA PRO A 75 -14.85 -8.62 -16.05
C PRO A 75 -16.29 -9.12 -15.88
N LEU A 76 -16.63 -9.73 -14.76
CA LEU A 76 -17.94 -10.30 -14.51
C LEU A 76 -18.85 -9.38 -13.70
N VAL A 77 -18.30 -8.72 -12.66
CA VAL A 77 -19.09 -7.92 -11.71
C VAL A 77 -18.84 -6.42 -11.83
N GLY A 78 -17.83 -6.01 -12.60
CA GLY A 78 -17.45 -4.62 -12.76
C GLY A 78 -16.40 -4.14 -11.76
N PRO A 79 -16.26 -2.83 -11.53
CA PRO A 79 -15.25 -2.29 -10.64
C PRO A 79 -15.54 -2.65 -9.17
N THR A 80 -14.50 -3.10 -8.48
CA THR A 80 -14.55 -3.44 -7.05
C THR A 80 -13.49 -2.70 -6.28
N VAL A 81 -13.78 -2.43 -5.00
CA VAL A 81 -12.82 -1.93 -4.02
C VAL A 81 -12.74 -2.90 -2.87
N THR A 82 -11.51 -3.13 -2.39
CA THR A 82 -11.22 -4.02 -1.25
C THR A 82 -10.44 -3.26 -0.21
N VAL A 83 -10.82 -3.41 1.05
CA VAL A 83 -10.02 -3.03 2.22
C VAL A 83 -9.69 -4.26 3.02
N GLY A 84 -8.44 -4.43 3.41
CA GLY A 84 -7.97 -5.58 4.16
C GLY A 84 -6.90 -5.22 5.18
N LEU A 85 -6.68 -6.14 6.13
CA LEU A 85 -5.54 -6.05 7.03
C LEU A 85 -4.25 -6.21 6.22
N GLY A 86 -3.29 -5.30 6.43
CA GLY A 86 -1.96 -5.34 5.83
C GLY A 86 -0.93 -6.04 6.72
N GLY A 87 0.32 -5.99 6.29
CA GLY A 87 1.45 -6.60 6.99
C GLY A 87 1.63 -8.08 6.70
N VAL A 88 2.62 -8.68 7.35
CA VAL A 88 3.09 -10.06 7.09
C VAL A 88 1.98 -11.12 7.27
N LEU A 89 0.98 -10.84 8.11
CA LEU A 89 -0.11 -11.77 8.40
C LEU A 89 -1.30 -11.65 7.44
N ALA A 90 -1.32 -10.65 6.55
CA ALA A 90 -2.41 -10.40 5.61
C ALA A 90 -2.73 -11.62 4.74
N GLU A 91 -1.67 -12.26 4.21
CA GLU A 91 -1.80 -13.43 3.34
C GLU A 91 -2.37 -14.67 4.07
N LEU A 92 -2.06 -14.80 5.37
CA LEU A 92 -2.52 -15.93 6.18
C LEU A 92 -3.99 -15.79 6.57
N TYR A 93 -4.44 -14.60 6.94
CA TYR A 93 -5.77 -14.42 7.50
C TYR A 93 -6.83 -14.09 6.45
N LYS A 94 -6.46 -13.57 5.28
CA LYS A 94 -7.37 -13.12 4.21
C LYS A 94 -8.54 -12.28 4.76
N ASP A 95 -8.23 -11.45 5.76
CA ASP A 95 -9.20 -10.63 6.48
C ASP A 95 -9.43 -9.33 5.70
N ALA A 96 -10.43 -9.35 4.84
CA ALA A 96 -10.74 -8.25 3.93
C ALA A 96 -12.25 -8.17 3.64
N ALA A 97 -12.71 -6.95 3.33
CA ALA A 97 -14.05 -6.67 2.86
C ALA A 97 -13.97 -6.09 1.43
N THR A 98 -14.85 -6.55 0.55
CA THR A 98 -14.93 -6.12 -0.85
C THR A 98 -16.33 -5.63 -1.18
N ARG A 99 -16.42 -4.55 -1.97
CA ARG A 99 -17.68 -3.98 -2.48
C ARG A 99 -17.54 -3.61 -3.95
N LEU A 100 -18.68 -3.47 -4.62
CA LEU A 100 -18.71 -2.79 -5.92
C LEU A 100 -18.33 -1.32 -5.74
N ALA A 101 -17.49 -0.81 -6.62
CA ALA A 101 -17.05 0.58 -6.57
C ALA A 101 -17.87 1.46 -7.54
N PRO A 102 -18.10 2.75 -7.23
CA PRO A 102 -17.59 3.46 -6.07
C PRO A 102 -18.40 3.23 -4.79
N VAL A 103 -17.78 3.37 -3.64
CA VAL A 103 -18.44 3.39 -2.33
C VAL A 103 -18.37 4.78 -1.70
N ASP A 104 -19.34 5.14 -0.86
CA ASP A 104 -19.28 6.34 -0.04
C ASP A 104 -18.55 6.11 1.31
N GLU A 105 -18.39 7.18 2.10
CA GLU A 105 -17.72 7.07 3.41
C GLU A 105 -18.48 6.19 4.41
N THR A 106 -19.81 6.11 4.29
CA THR A 106 -20.65 5.30 5.18
C THR A 106 -20.40 3.83 4.91
N GLU A 107 -20.43 3.43 3.65
CA GLU A 107 -20.15 2.07 3.22
C GLU A 107 -18.68 1.69 3.49
N ALA A 108 -17.76 2.62 3.25
CA ALA A 108 -16.34 2.43 3.58
C ALA A 108 -16.14 2.16 5.08
N ARG A 109 -16.88 2.82 5.98
CA ARG A 109 -16.85 2.52 7.43
C ARG A 109 -17.33 1.11 7.73
N GLN A 110 -18.41 0.68 7.10
CA GLN A 110 -18.92 -0.69 7.27
C GLN A 110 -17.89 -1.73 6.82
N MET A 111 -17.24 -1.50 5.66
CA MET A 111 -16.15 -2.35 5.20
C MET A 111 -15.01 -2.46 6.22
N ILE A 112 -14.58 -1.33 6.79
CA ILE A 112 -13.53 -1.28 7.82
C ILE A 112 -13.96 -2.06 9.09
N GLU A 113 -15.24 -2.00 9.45
CA GLU A 113 -15.77 -2.69 10.62
C GLU A 113 -15.84 -4.21 10.42
N GLU A 114 -16.04 -4.68 9.21
CA GLU A 114 -16.04 -6.10 8.85
C GLU A 114 -14.66 -6.74 8.96
N VAL A 115 -13.59 -5.97 8.74
CA VAL A 115 -12.21 -6.47 8.84
C VAL A 115 -11.81 -6.59 10.31
N LYS A 116 -11.75 -7.82 10.80
CA LYS A 116 -11.56 -8.13 12.23
C LYS A 116 -10.24 -7.61 12.78
N GLY A 117 -9.15 -7.71 12.00
CA GLY A 117 -7.83 -7.22 12.39
C GLY A 117 -7.78 -5.71 12.58
N LEU A 118 -8.67 -4.94 11.93
CA LEU A 118 -8.77 -3.50 12.10
C LEU A 118 -9.51 -3.08 13.39
N ALA A 119 -10.04 -4.03 14.17
CA ALA A 119 -10.62 -3.74 15.48
C ALA A 119 -9.62 -3.05 16.43
N ILE A 120 -8.31 -3.23 16.22
CA ILE A 120 -7.25 -2.54 16.97
C ILE A 120 -7.39 -1.00 16.87
N LEU A 121 -7.90 -0.48 15.75
CA LEU A 121 -8.11 0.96 15.53
C LEU A 121 -9.21 1.55 16.43
N ARG A 122 -10.00 0.72 17.10
CA ARG A 122 -11.04 1.18 18.05
C ARG A 122 -10.51 1.49 19.45
N GLY A 123 -9.19 1.33 19.68
CA GLY A 123 -8.58 1.58 20.99
C GLY A 123 -8.58 0.35 21.89
N TYR A 124 -8.21 -0.80 21.35
CA TYR A 124 -8.18 -2.07 22.09
C TYR A 124 -7.12 -2.04 23.22
N ARG A 125 -7.51 -2.43 24.45
CA ARG A 125 -6.64 -2.59 25.63
C ARG A 125 -5.70 -1.39 25.86
N ASN A 126 -6.25 -0.18 25.96
CA ASN A 126 -5.50 1.06 26.18
C ASN A 126 -4.57 1.51 25.03
N LEU A 127 -4.64 0.86 23.88
CA LEU A 127 -3.99 1.38 22.68
C LEU A 127 -4.70 2.66 22.19
N PRO A 128 -3.98 3.61 21.62
CA PRO A 128 -4.61 4.80 21.04
C PRO A 128 -5.57 4.41 19.92
N ARG A 129 -6.61 5.21 19.73
CA ARG A 129 -7.55 5.02 18.59
C ARG A 129 -6.87 5.44 17.31
N GLY A 130 -7.15 4.71 16.24
CA GLY A 130 -6.73 5.06 14.90
C GLY A 130 -7.72 6.00 14.22
N ASP A 131 -7.24 6.74 13.21
CA ASP A 131 -8.07 7.66 12.43
C ASP A 131 -8.94 6.89 11.40
N VAL A 132 -9.97 6.24 11.92
CA VAL A 132 -10.93 5.49 11.11
C VAL A 132 -11.68 6.42 10.15
N ALA A 133 -11.87 7.70 10.51
CA ALA A 133 -12.53 8.66 9.64
C ALA A 133 -11.66 8.97 8.41
N ALA A 134 -10.36 9.19 8.60
CA ALA A 134 -9.43 9.38 7.49
C ALA A 134 -9.31 8.12 6.63
N LEU A 135 -9.31 6.93 7.25
CA LEU A 135 -9.29 5.67 6.52
C LEU A 135 -10.55 5.52 5.65
N ALA A 136 -11.74 5.82 6.17
CA ALA A 136 -12.99 5.73 5.40
C ALA A 136 -12.97 6.69 4.20
N ARG A 137 -12.51 7.94 4.40
CA ARG A 137 -12.32 8.89 3.29
C ARG A 137 -11.33 8.38 2.25
N ALA A 138 -10.24 7.74 2.67
CA ALA A 138 -9.25 7.17 1.76
C ALA A 138 -9.84 6.02 0.94
N VAL A 139 -10.61 5.12 1.55
CA VAL A 139 -11.31 4.03 0.85
C VAL A 139 -12.30 4.59 -0.18
N ALA A 140 -13.14 5.56 0.22
CA ALA A 140 -14.11 6.18 -0.67
C ALA A 140 -13.41 6.89 -1.85
N ALA A 141 -12.37 7.69 -1.57
CA ALA A 141 -11.58 8.35 -2.61
C ALA A 141 -10.91 7.35 -3.56
N PHE A 142 -10.32 6.27 -3.04
CA PHE A 142 -9.69 5.22 -3.85
C PHE A 142 -10.71 4.47 -4.72
N SER A 143 -11.92 4.23 -4.20
CA SER A 143 -13.00 3.60 -4.95
C SER A 143 -13.48 4.44 -6.15
N SER A 144 -13.21 5.76 -6.14
CA SER A 144 -13.54 6.66 -7.24
C SER A 144 -12.79 6.38 -8.55
N LEU A 145 -11.76 5.51 -8.51
CA LEU A 145 -11.14 4.92 -9.72
C LEU A 145 -12.16 4.18 -10.61
N ALA A 146 -13.34 3.85 -10.07
CA ALA A 146 -14.45 3.30 -10.85
C ALA A 146 -15.00 4.27 -11.89
N HIS A 147 -14.82 5.57 -11.72
CA HIS A 147 -15.35 6.59 -12.62
C HIS A 147 -14.73 6.51 -14.01
N THR A 148 -15.45 6.98 -15.01
CA THR A 148 -15.04 6.95 -16.43
C THR A 148 -13.75 7.72 -16.71
N ALA A 149 -13.46 8.76 -15.92
CA ALA A 149 -12.20 9.51 -16.01
C ALA A 149 -10.94 8.63 -15.78
N PHE A 150 -11.11 7.46 -15.13
CA PHE A 150 -10.04 6.50 -14.85
C PHE A 150 -10.29 5.17 -15.56
N ALA A 151 -10.96 5.19 -16.72
CA ALA A 151 -11.36 3.98 -17.44
C ALA A 151 -10.18 3.06 -17.80
N ASP A 152 -9.00 3.65 -18.03
CA ASP A 152 -7.78 2.93 -18.38
C ASP A 152 -7.13 2.20 -17.19
N VAL A 153 -7.52 2.51 -15.95
CA VAL A 153 -7.03 1.80 -14.78
C VAL A 153 -7.73 0.45 -14.70
N SER A 154 -6.99 -0.64 -14.83
CA SER A 154 -7.49 -2.01 -14.64
C SER A 154 -7.44 -2.45 -13.19
N ASP A 155 -6.30 -2.23 -12.57
CA ASP A 155 -6.03 -2.59 -11.18
C ASP A 155 -5.25 -1.46 -10.50
N ALA A 156 -5.46 -1.29 -9.21
CA ALA A 156 -4.64 -0.42 -8.37
C ALA A 156 -4.55 -0.99 -6.97
N GLU A 157 -3.42 -0.77 -6.30
CA GLU A 157 -3.18 -1.23 -4.93
C GLU A 157 -2.41 -0.16 -4.15
N ILE A 158 -2.77 0.01 -2.88
CA ILE A 158 -1.95 0.71 -1.88
C ILE A 158 -1.60 -0.32 -0.82
N ASN A 159 -0.30 -0.60 -0.65
CA ASN A 159 0.18 -1.61 0.29
C ASN A 159 1.60 -1.27 0.78
N PRO A 160 1.76 -0.79 2.04
CA PRO A 160 0.69 -0.51 2.97
C PRO A 160 0.15 0.93 2.91
N LEU A 161 -1.11 1.08 3.33
CA LEU A 161 -1.68 2.32 3.82
C LEU A 161 -1.58 2.31 5.35
N LEU A 162 -0.79 3.21 5.93
CA LEU A 162 -0.62 3.31 7.38
C LEU A 162 -1.72 4.16 7.98
N VAL A 163 -2.42 3.62 8.98
CA VAL A 163 -3.40 4.37 9.77
C VAL A 163 -2.72 4.92 11.01
N LYS A 164 -2.72 6.23 11.17
CA LYS A 164 -2.15 6.91 12.33
C LYS A 164 -3.17 7.06 13.45
N ARG A 165 -2.81 7.78 14.52
CA ARG A 165 -3.73 8.09 15.62
C ARG A 165 -4.89 8.94 15.11
N ASP A 166 -5.98 8.91 15.85
CA ASP A 166 -7.17 9.74 15.58
C ASP A 166 -6.77 11.22 15.40
N GLY A 167 -7.20 11.83 14.28
CA GLY A 167 -6.81 13.18 13.86
C GLY A 167 -5.46 13.32 13.16
N GLU A 168 -4.63 12.26 13.06
CA GLU A 168 -3.32 12.30 12.39
C GLU A 168 -3.38 11.78 10.94
N GLY A 169 -4.51 11.24 10.50
CA GLY A 169 -4.75 10.80 9.15
C GLY A 169 -4.20 9.42 8.80
N VAL A 170 -4.05 9.21 7.49
CA VAL A 170 -3.48 7.99 6.89
C VAL A 170 -2.36 8.35 5.93
N VAL A 171 -1.40 7.45 5.71
CA VAL A 171 -0.28 7.66 4.78
C VAL A 171 -0.09 6.43 3.89
N ALA A 172 -0.20 6.63 2.58
CA ALA A 172 0.18 5.63 1.59
C ALA A 172 1.72 5.57 1.50
N VAL A 173 2.29 4.40 1.70
CA VAL A 173 3.75 4.19 1.66
C VAL A 173 4.18 3.62 0.32
N ASP A 174 3.39 2.72 -0.22
CA ASP A 174 3.61 2.14 -1.55
C ASP A 174 2.30 2.02 -2.31
N GLY A 175 2.36 2.16 -3.62
CA GLY A 175 1.19 2.03 -4.48
C GLY A 175 1.59 1.53 -5.86
N LEU A 176 0.69 0.77 -6.46
CA LEU A 176 0.82 0.24 -7.81
C LEU A 176 -0.45 0.56 -8.59
N VAL A 177 -0.30 0.95 -9.84
CA VAL A 177 -1.42 1.14 -10.77
C VAL A 177 -1.11 0.39 -12.05
N MET A 178 -2.04 -0.42 -12.51
CA MET A 178 -1.97 -1.11 -13.78
C MET A 178 -2.96 -0.49 -14.76
N LEU A 179 -2.49 -0.19 -15.95
CA LEU A 179 -3.31 0.35 -17.03
C LEU A 179 -3.66 -0.77 -18.02
N ARG A 180 -4.83 -0.65 -18.63
CA ARG A 180 -5.21 -1.50 -19.75
C ARG A 180 -4.32 -1.18 -20.94
N ALA A 181 -3.89 -2.22 -21.62
CA ALA A 181 -3.17 -2.10 -22.90
C ALA A 181 -4.11 -1.68 -24.02
#